data_88d19c2fbdc90231994c1a8d4777a43b
#
_entry.id   88d19c2fbdc90231994c1a8d4777a43b
#
_cell.length_a   1.000
_cell.length_b   1.000
_cell.length_c   1.000
_cell.angle_alpha   90.00
_cell.angle_beta   90.00
_cell.angle_gamma   90.00
#
_symmetry.space_group_name_H-M   'P 1'
#
loop_
_entity.id
_entity.type
_entity.pdbx_description
1 polymer ?
#
loop_
_entity_poly.entity_id
_entity_poly.type
_entity_poly.pdbx_seq_one_letter_code
_entity_poly.pdbx_strand_id
1 'polypeptide(L)'
;MKAFRPDGFPGCTLYPDFVTLCIYSNNISAAEIRNNYEQRLRQALQQNGQQANGTEDNSSSNEGGTAQDEETSDVAVETQNRRKRKSQAALKAMKAAKQQKVQGEQSDDAKILNSMVRGKKASHKVPGQLENCESCQTRFTVTAYSKAGPGGGLMCSPCSKLVDLRDQQTKKAFANKNKKGRRQNVSKILDGIAQLGATSLVESCIKTVADHIDNIEELGDLPPDLVLRLSHILSKRRALNPLTVDLFLRGDVTVIDIYDCGKLEEDDFQKIFSTMPFLERVNLRFAGQLKDKQLEYMMEHNKELKHLHLDASNLISNGCWQKLFITCGSKLESLKLSNLDSALDDESIAVMAEHCTNLCCLKLKTCWLLGDDALSSIAKLSKLEHLSLEFMKETSSNVLLDMVDKLGPSLQTLSLVSFKNAEDEMLDMIHQRCRRLSKLRFADNDKCTDASYSRLFTDWDNPPLTHVDFSSTRDVDNRNPDGPEEPIGLASAGFTALMNHSGKFIEALNICSCRHISHKALSEVFDGEQKYPCLKEFDISFHTSADDSLVLGIFRSCPALRKVIAFACFGIRDVKVPPGVALVGGLNAHHTALQEDSMKVIDQIF
;
A
#
# COMPACT_ATOMS: atom_id res chain seq x y z
N MET A 1 36.17 26.13 -13.56
CA MET A 1 34.79 25.94 -13.94
C MET A 1 34.55 24.44 -14.06
N LYS A 2 34.10 23.80 -13.00
CA LYS A 2 33.66 22.39 -13.00
C LYS A 2 32.15 22.43 -12.80
N ALA A 3 31.43 21.89 -13.77
CA ALA A 3 29.98 21.81 -13.76
C ALA A 3 29.51 20.90 -12.64
N PHE A 4 28.76 21.44 -11.71
CA PHE A 4 27.98 20.67 -10.74
C PHE A 4 26.86 19.95 -11.49
N ARG A 5 26.84 18.63 -11.44
CA ARG A 5 25.65 17.83 -11.75
C ARG A 5 24.76 17.85 -10.52
N PRO A 6 23.49 18.18 -10.62
CA PRO A 6 22.55 17.96 -9.53
C PRO A 6 22.27 16.45 -9.45
N ASP A 7 22.72 15.84 -8.37
CA ASP A 7 22.46 14.44 -8.07
C ASP A 7 20.95 14.23 -7.90
N GLY A 8 20.46 13.24 -8.62
CA GLY A 8 19.05 12.90 -8.73
C GLY A 8 18.42 12.58 -7.37
N PHE A 9 17.28 13.18 -7.12
CA PHE A 9 16.37 12.77 -6.07
C PHE A 9 16.04 11.27 -6.20
N PRO A 10 16.20 10.46 -5.15
CA PRO A 10 15.71 9.09 -5.17
C PRO A 10 14.20 9.12 -5.40
N GLY A 11 13.76 8.37 -6.40
CA GLY A 11 12.44 8.40 -6.99
C GLY A 11 11.31 8.50 -5.97
N CYS A 12 10.36 9.37 -6.28
CA CYS A 12 9.00 9.30 -5.76
C CYS A 12 8.44 7.93 -6.16
N THR A 13 8.58 6.93 -5.30
CA THR A 13 7.85 5.68 -5.44
C THR A 13 6.38 6.03 -5.35
N LEU A 14 5.62 5.72 -6.40
CA LEU A 14 4.16 5.68 -6.39
C LEU A 14 3.75 4.74 -5.26
N TYR A 15 3.27 5.29 -4.14
CA TYR A 15 2.79 4.49 -3.02
C TYR A 15 1.38 3.97 -3.33
N PRO A 16 1.11 2.69 -3.09
CA PRO A 16 -0.25 2.17 -3.12
C PRO A 16 -1.09 2.85 -2.04
N ASP A 17 -2.35 3.08 -2.36
CA ASP A 17 -3.33 3.77 -1.54
C ASP A 17 -3.37 3.31 -0.08
N PHE A 18 -3.75 4.26 0.80
CA PHE A 18 -3.88 4.13 2.26
C PHE A 18 -4.63 2.85 2.71
N VAL A 19 -5.58 2.36 1.94
CA VAL A 19 -6.30 1.11 2.22
C VAL A 19 -5.38 -0.10 2.11
N THR A 20 -4.49 -0.13 1.13
CA THR A 20 -3.50 -1.20 0.96
C THR A 20 -2.42 -1.10 2.04
N LEU A 21 -2.01 0.11 2.42
CA LEU A 21 -1.05 0.34 3.51
C LEU A 21 -1.65 -0.03 4.88
N CYS A 22 -2.93 0.29 5.16
CA CYS A 22 -3.62 -0.10 6.40
C CYS A 22 -3.81 -1.62 6.51
N ILE A 23 -4.11 -2.31 5.42
CA ILE A 23 -4.26 -3.79 5.42
C ILE A 23 -2.90 -4.46 5.65
N TYR A 24 -1.81 -3.95 5.08
CA TYR A 24 -0.47 -4.51 5.26
C TYR A 24 0.24 -4.07 6.55
N SER A 25 -0.05 -2.86 7.06
CA SER A 25 0.63 -2.32 8.22
C SER A 25 0.08 -2.79 9.57
N ASN A 26 -1.22 -3.11 9.66
CA ASN A 26 -1.87 -3.36 10.94
C ASN A 26 -1.98 -4.83 11.37
N ASN A 27 -1.49 -5.79 10.61
CA ASN A 27 -1.65 -7.22 10.92
C ASN A 27 -3.12 -7.65 11.16
N ILE A 28 -4.09 -6.82 10.72
CA ILE A 28 -5.51 -7.03 10.91
C ILE A 28 -5.96 -8.10 9.91
N SER A 29 -6.51 -9.20 10.40
CA SER A 29 -7.04 -10.24 9.54
C SER A 29 -8.34 -9.78 8.87
N ALA A 30 -8.67 -10.31 7.70
CA ALA A 30 -9.95 -10.04 7.06
C ALA A 30 -11.16 -10.40 7.96
N ALA A 31 -10.97 -11.30 8.92
CA ALA A 31 -11.96 -11.64 9.93
C ALA A 31 -12.14 -10.52 10.96
N GLU A 32 -11.07 -9.84 11.37
CA GLU A 32 -11.14 -8.70 12.30
C GLU A 32 -11.79 -7.48 11.66
N ILE A 33 -11.50 -7.20 10.39
CA ILE A 33 -12.18 -6.13 9.63
C ILE A 33 -13.70 -6.40 9.57
N ARG A 34 -14.08 -7.64 9.27
CA ARG A 34 -15.49 -8.04 9.22
C ARG A 34 -16.16 -7.92 10.58
N ASN A 35 -15.53 -8.37 11.66
CA ASN A 35 -16.05 -8.28 13.01
C ASN A 35 -16.22 -6.82 13.46
N ASN A 36 -15.25 -5.95 13.18
CA ASN A 36 -15.33 -4.52 13.47
C ASN A 36 -16.45 -3.83 12.68
N TYR A 37 -16.63 -4.20 11.42
CA TYR A 37 -17.73 -3.69 10.59
C TYR A 37 -19.09 -4.14 11.12
N GLU A 38 -19.26 -5.43 11.44
CA GLU A 38 -20.49 -5.95 12.03
C GLU A 38 -20.80 -5.31 13.41
N GLN A 39 -19.79 -5.03 14.20
CA GLN A 39 -19.94 -4.36 15.49
C GLN A 39 -20.40 -2.91 15.34
N ARG A 40 -19.81 -2.15 14.38
CA ARG A 40 -20.26 -0.79 14.04
C ARG A 40 -21.69 -0.76 13.51
N LEU A 41 -22.05 -1.74 12.68
CA LEU A 41 -23.42 -1.86 12.15
C LEU A 41 -24.44 -2.10 13.26
N ARG A 42 -24.12 -2.95 14.25
CA ARG A 42 -24.97 -3.19 15.43
C ARG A 42 -25.11 -1.94 16.30
N GLN A 43 -24.02 -1.20 16.51
CA GLN A 43 -24.05 0.07 17.26
C GLN A 43 -24.90 1.13 16.54
N ALA A 44 -24.78 1.26 15.24
CA ALA A 44 -25.61 2.18 14.44
C ALA A 44 -27.10 1.82 14.48
N LEU A 45 -27.44 0.53 14.44
CA LEU A 45 -28.82 0.06 14.55
C LEU A 45 -29.38 0.28 15.97
N GLN A 46 -28.57 0.16 17.02
CA GLN A 46 -28.98 0.46 18.39
C GLN A 46 -29.21 1.97 18.62
N GLN A 47 -28.38 2.83 18.02
CA GLN A 47 -28.57 4.28 18.10
C GLN A 47 -29.82 4.76 17.36
N ASN A 48 -30.13 4.19 16.20
CA ASN A 48 -31.37 4.48 15.48
C ASN A 48 -32.64 3.95 16.18
N GLY A 49 -32.50 2.86 16.96
CA GLY A 49 -33.61 2.34 17.77
C GLY A 49 -33.93 3.17 19.01
N GLN A 50 -32.97 3.97 19.51
CA GLN A 50 -33.19 4.86 20.67
C GLN A 50 -33.77 6.24 20.28
N GLN A 51 -33.65 6.66 19.02
CA GLN A 51 -34.28 7.90 18.54
C GLN A 51 -35.78 7.74 18.15
N ALA A 52 -36.27 6.50 18.10
CA ALA A 52 -37.68 6.23 17.77
C ALA A 52 -38.64 6.20 18.99
N ASN A 53 -38.11 6.34 20.24
CA ASN A 53 -38.88 6.23 21.48
C ASN A 53 -38.99 7.54 22.28
N GLY A 54 -39.05 8.68 21.62
CA GLY A 54 -39.10 9.98 22.30
C GLY A 54 -40.03 10.98 21.67
N THR A 55 -41.29 10.60 21.39
CA THR A 55 -42.43 11.56 21.22
C THR A 55 -43.76 10.81 21.33
N GLU A 56 -44.21 10.60 22.54
CA GLU A 56 -45.65 10.43 22.81
C GLU A 56 -46.10 11.65 23.59
N ASP A 57 -47.05 12.41 23.05
CA ASP A 57 -48.23 12.81 23.79
C ASP A 57 -49.30 13.44 22.84
N ASN A 58 -50.51 12.87 23.02
CA ASN A 58 -51.85 13.42 22.84
C ASN A 58 -52.44 13.66 21.42
N SER A 59 -53.33 12.84 20.98
CA SER A 59 -54.81 13.03 21.17
C SER A 59 -55.63 12.04 20.34
N SER A 60 -56.50 11.39 21.07
CA SER A 60 -57.88 10.87 20.85
C SER A 60 -58.44 10.60 19.44
N SER A 61 -59.02 9.42 19.42
CA SER A 61 -60.36 9.02 18.92
C SER A 61 -60.48 8.36 17.53
N ASN A 62 -61.02 7.16 17.66
CA ASN A 62 -62.06 6.47 16.91
C ASN A 62 -61.78 5.66 15.64
N GLU A 63 -62.03 4.39 15.88
CA GLU A 63 -62.87 3.43 15.13
C GLU A 63 -62.39 2.88 13.76
N GLY A 64 -62.29 1.58 13.76
CA GLY A 64 -62.91 0.77 12.70
C GLY A 64 -62.00 -0.03 11.79
N GLY A 65 -61.95 -1.33 12.07
CA GLY A 65 -62.04 -2.25 10.94
C GLY A 65 -60.83 -3.09 10.53
N THR A 66 -60.92 -4.34 10.94
CA THR A 66 -60.62 -5.58 10.21
C THR A 66 -59.18 -5.91 9.78
N ALA A 67 -58.68 -6.89 10.47
CA ALA A 67 -57.98 -8.10 10.05
C ALA A 67 -57.43 -8.19 8.60
N GLN A 68 -56.18 -8.45 8.54
CA GLN A 68 -55.41 -9.38 7.68
C GLN A 68 -54.03 -8.81 7.41
N ASP A 69 -53.02 -9.45 7.98
CA ASP A 69 -51.67 -9.61 7.40
C ASP A 69 -50.65 -10.16 8.43
N GLU A 70 -50.94 -11.35 8.96
CA GLU A 70 -49.96 -12.10 9.78
C GLU A 70 -49.20 -13.20 8.99
N GLU A 71 -49.22 -13.23 7.67
CA GLU A 71 -48.55 -14.31 6.91
C GLU A 71 -47.19 -13.98 6.26
N THR A 72 -46.65 -12.78 6.38
CA THR A 72 -45.40 -12.40 5.66
C THR A 72 -44.10 -12.53 6.47
N SER A 73 -44.16 -12.69 7.80
CA SER A 73 -42.97 -12.78 8.64
C SER A 73 -42.35 -14.18 8.69
N ASP A 74 -43.14 -15.23 8.60
CA ASP A 74 -42.65 -16.59 8.75
C ASP A 74 -41.94 -17.13 7.49
N VAL A 75 -42.32 -16.66 6.31
CA VAL A 75 -41.67 -17.04 5.05
C VAL A 75 -40.25 -16.46 4.92
N ALA A 76 -40.01 -15.26 5.47
CA ALA A 76 -38.69 -14.63 5.45
C ALA A 76 -37.68 -15.32 6.39
N VAL A 77 -38.14 -15.76 7.55
CA VAL A 77 -37.29 -16.47 8.53
C VAL A 77 -36.96 -17.88 8.04
N GLU A 78 -37.93 -18.55 7.43
CA GLU A 78 -37.74 -19.90 6.89
C GLU A 78 -36.82 -19.93 5.66
N THR A 79 -36.87 -18.92 4.81
CA THR A 79 -35.95 -18.75 3.66
C THR A 79 -34.53 -18.44 4.11
N GLN A 80 -34.31 -17.64 5.16
CA GLN A 80 -32.96 -17.40 5.71
C GLN A 80 -32.39 -18.64 6.39
N ASN A 81 -33.18 -19.41 7.11
CA ASN A 81 -32.75 -20.66 7.71
C ASN A 81 -32.45 -21.73 6.65
N ARG A 82 -33.17 -21.78 5.56
CA ARG A 82 -32.92 -22.69 4.44
C ARG A 82 -31.64 -22.32 3.68
N ARG A 83 -31.31 -21.02 3.53
CA ARG A 83 -30.05 -20.53 2.95
C ARG A 83 -28.86 -20.84 3.87
N LYS A 84 -28.96 -20.66 5.20
CA LYS A 84 -27.92 -21.02 6.17
C LYS A 84 -27.65 -22.53 6.20
N ARG A 85 -28.67 -23.37 6.13
CA ARG A 85 -28.52 -24.84 6.05
C ARG A 85 -27.87 -25.30 4.73
N LYS A 86 -28.22 -24.67 3.59
CA LYS A 86 -27.58 -24.96 2.29
C LYS A 86 -26.10 -24.53 2.27
N SER A 87 -25.73 -23.40 2.86
CA SER A 87 -24.33 -22.95 2.93
C SER A 87 -23.47 -23.84 3.83
N GLN A 88 -24.01 -24.33 4.95
CA GLN A 88 -23.32 -25.25 5.84
C GLN A 88 -23.14 -26.64 5.22
N ALA A 89 -24.11 -27.11 4.45
CA ALA A 89 -24.01 -28.36 3.71
C ALA A 89 -22.97 -28.27 2.58
N ALA A 90 -22.93 -27.17 1.85
CA ALA A 90 -21.91 -26.91 0.83
C ALA A 90 -20.49 -26.85 1.43
N LEU A 91 -20.33 -26.20 2.59
CA LEU A 91 -19.05 -26.14 3.28
C LEU A 91 -18.57 -27.52 3.80
N LYS A 92 -19.51 -28.34 4.28
CA LYS A 92 -19.22 -29.75 4.66
C LYS A 92 -18.84 -30.58 3.45
N ALA A 93 -19.54 -30.44 2.32
CA ALA A 93 -19.22 -31.17 1.09
C ALA A 93 -17.84 -30.74 0.51
N MET A 94 -17.50 -29.46 0.55
CA MET A 94 -16.15 -29.00 0.14
C MET A 94 -15.05 -29.52 1.07
N LYS A 95 -15.28 -29.60 2.38
CA LYS A 95 -14.31 -30.19 3.32
C LYS A 95 -14.14 -31.71 3.09
N ALA A 96 -15.21 -32.43 2.81
CA ALA A 96 -15.17 -33.86 2.49
C ALA A 96 -14.46 -34.13 1.15
N ALA A 97 -14.73 -33.33 0.11
CA ALA A 97 -14.06 -33.43 -1.19
C ALA A 97 -12.55 -33.08 -1.09
N LYS A 98 -12.18 -32.17 -0.20
CA LYS A 98 -10.76 -31.83 0.04
C LYS A 98 -10.02 -32.93 0.80
N GLN A 99 -10.70 -33.65 1.68
CA GLN A 99 -10.14 -34.81 2.37
C GLN A 99 -9.99 -36.03 1.43
N GLN A 100 -10.92 -36.24 0.50
CA GLN A 100 -10.80 -37.31 -0.51
C GLN A 100 -9.70 -37.04 -1.55
N LYS A 101 -9.46 -35.76 -1.92
CA LYS A 101 -8.38 -35.38 -2.87
C LYS A 101 -6.98 -35.58 -2.28
N VAL A 102 -6.82 -35.41 -0.95
CA VAL A 102 -5.54 -35.66 -0.25
C VAL A 102 -5.24 -37.15 -0.07
N GLN A 103 -6.26 -38.04 -0.16
CA GLN A 103 -6.09 -39.50 -0.06
C GLN A 103 -5.86 -40.19 -1.42
N GLY A 104 -6.02 -39.48 -2.55
CA GLY A 104 -5.96 -40.04 -3.91
C GLY A 104 -4.60 -39.89 -4.63
N GLU A 105 -3.64 -39.17 -4.10
CA GLU A 105 -2.36 -38.88 -4.78
C GLU A 105 -1.12 -39.31 -3.99
N GLN A 106 -1.20 -40.45 -3.27
CA GLN A 106 0.02 -41.15 -2.85
C GLN A 106 0.32 -42.25 -3.86
N SER A 107 1.37 -42.05 -4.67
CA SER A 107 1.88 -43.12 -5.54
C SER A 107 2.25 -44.33 -4.72
N ASP A 108 2.04 -45.53 -5.27
CA ASP A 108 2.32 -46.80 -4.60
C ASP A 108 3.81 -46.92 -4.19
N ASP A 109 4.71 -46.21 -4.84
CA ASP A 109 6.13 -46.12 -4.50
C ASP A 109 6.39 -45.47 -3.14
N ALA A 110 5.60 -44.46 -2.76
CA ALA A 110 5.72 -43.81 -1.44
C ALA A 110 5.24 -44.74 -0.29
N LYS A 111 4.31 -45.66 -0.59
CA LYS A 111 3.87 -46.67 0.38
C LYS A 111 4.92 -47.77 0.57
N ILE A 112 5.62 -48.15 -0.49
CA ILE A 112 6.71 -49.13 -0.45
C ILE A 112 7.92 -48.57 0.28
N LEU A 113 8.31 -47.32 0.03
CA LEU A 113 9.41 -46.68 0.74
C LEU A 113 9.13 -46.49 2.24
N ASN A 114 7.91 -46.13 2.59
CA ASN A 114 7.48 -45.97 4.00
C ASN A 114 7.38 -47.33 4.73
N SER A 115 7.18 -48.43 4.02
CA SER A 115 7.19 -49.79 4.59
C SER A 115 8.60 -50.30 4.84
N MET A 116 9.59 -49.91 4.01
CA MET A 116 10.99 -50.34 4.17
C MET A 116 11.73 -49.57 5.29
N VAL A 117 11.36 -48.31 5.56
CA VAL A 117 11.96 -47.50 6.66
C VAL A 117 11.39 -47.86 8.04
N ARG A 118 10.23 -48.56 8.11
CA ARG A 118 9.61 -49.01 9.36
C ARG A 118 9.95 -50.46 9.76
N GLY A 119 11.17 -50.88 9.49
CA GLY A 119 11.69 -52.20 9.88
C GLY A 119 12.07 -52.34 11.35
N LYS A 120 11.15 -52.11 12.31
CA LYS A 120 11.16 -52.75 13.65
C LYS A 120 9.72 -53.05 14.01
N LYS A 121 9.36 -54.31 14.01
CA LYS A 121 8.07 -54.83 14.48
C LYS A 121 7.86 -54.37 15.92
N ALA A 122 7.02 -53.33 16.12
CA ALA A 122 6.47 -53.06 17.44
C ALA A 122 5.65 -54.31 17.84
N SER A 123 6.02 -54.97 18.91
CA SER A 123 5.22 -56.05 19.49
C SER A 123 3.85 -55.48 19.84
N HIS A 124 2.78 -56.00 19.23
CA HIS A 124 1.41 -55.64 19.57
C HIS A 124 1.13 -56.06 21.01
N LYS A 125 1.32 -55.12 21.94
CA LYS A 125 0.96 -55.37 23.36
C LYS A 125 -0.54 -55.12 23.52
N VAL A 126 -1.19 -56.01 24.22
CA VAL A 126 -2.65 -56.07 24.36
C VAL A 126 -3.09 -55.00 25.36
N PRO A 127 -4.13 -54.18 25.07
CA PRO A 127 -4.70 -53.24 26.03
C PRO A 127 -5.13 -53.99 27.31
N GLY A 128 -4.85 -53.38 28.48
CA GLY A 128 -5.09 -53.96 29.80
C GLY A 128 -3.84 -54.54 30.49
N GLN A 129 -2.73 -54.73 29.78
CA GLN A 129 -1.45 -55.15 30.37
C GLN A 129 -0.76 -54.00 31.10
N LEU A 130 0.05 -54.37 32.13
CA LEU A 130 0.88 -53.42 32.87
C LEU A 130 2.26 -53.34 32.24
N GLU A 131 2.71 -52.10 31.90
CA GLU A 131 4.02 -51.82 31.32
C GLU A 131 4.71 -50.65 32.03
N ASN A 132 6.03 -50.57 31.89
CA ASN A 132 6.78 -49.42 32.36
C ASN A 132 6.91 -48.38 31.23
N CYS A 133 6.66 -47.14 31.55
CA CYS A 133 6.78 -46.03 30.60
C CYS A 133 8.23 -45.86 30.16
N GLU A 134 8.47 -45.79 28.84
CA GLU A 134 9.81 -45.61 28.28
C GLU A 134 10.49 -44.31 28.77
N SER A 135 9.72 -43.26 29.02
CA SER A 135 10.26 -41.94 29.37
C SER A 135 10.46 -41.74 30.88
N CYS A 136 9.54 -42.16 31.73
CA CYS A 136 9.58 -41.93 33.16
C CYS A 136 9.68 -43.18 34.03
N GLN A 137 9.72 -44.38 33.42
CA GLN A 137 9.80 -45.70 34.05
C GLN A 137 8.63 -46.03 35.00
N THR A 138 7.62 -45.18 35.08
CA THR A 138 6.45 -45.42 35.91
C THR A 138 5.58 -46.52 35.31
N ARG A 139 5.12 -47.44 36.15
CA ARG A 139 4.25 -48.53 35.75
C ARG A 139 2.85 -48.01 35.41
N PHE A 140 2.32 -48.38 34.24
CA PHE A 140 1.01 -47.91 33.79
C PHE A 140 0.27 -49.05 33.04
N THR A 141 -1.04 -48.91 32.94
CA THR A 141 -1.87 -49.84 32.16
C THR A 141 -1.89 -49.40 30.69
N VAL A 142 -1.54 -50.31 29.80
CA VAL A 142 -1.59 -50.11 28.36
C VAL A 142 -3.04 -49.94 27.91
N THR A 143 -3.32 -48.86 27.19
CA THR A 143 -4.63 -48.60 26.58
C THR A 143 -4.49 -48.64 25.05
N ALA A 144 -5.63 -48.76 24.35
CA ALA A 144 -5.66 -48.68 22.90
C ALA A 144 -5.08 -47.35 22.32
N TYR A 145 -4.93 -46.32 23.19
CA TYR A 145 -4.42 -45.00 22.84
C TYR A 145 -2.98 -44.75 23.33
N SER A 146 -2.35 -45.77 23.95
CA SER A 146 -0.95 -45.65 24.40
C SER A 146 -0.02 -45.51 23.20
N LYS A 147 0.81 -44.46 23.20
CA LYS A 147 1.73 -44.13 22.08
C LYS A 147 3.08 -44.77 22.30
N ALA A 148 3.71 -45.14 21.19
CA ALA A 148 5.09 -45.64 21.19
C ALA A 148 6.06 -44.46 21.41
N GLY A 149 7.06 -44.65 22.24
CA GLY A 149 8.17 -43.71 22.43
C GLY A 149 9.27 -43.89 21.35
N PRO A 150 10.30 -43.04 21.38
CA PRO A 150 11.40 -43.02 20.41
C PRO A 150 12.20 -44.33 20.33
N GLY A 151 12.34 -45.04 21.44
CA GLY A 151 13.05 -46.33 21.52
C GLY A 151 12.16 -47.54 21.22
N GLY A 152 10.87 -47.35 20.93
CA GLY A 152 9.91 -48.42 20.58
C GLY A 152 9.15 -49.01 21.76
N GLY A 153 9.37 -48.54 23.01
CA GLY A 153 8.56 -48.80 24.19
C GLY A 153 7.26 -48.00 24.20
N LEU A 154 6.36 -48.25 25.17
CA LEU A 154 5.12 -47.49 25.31
C LEU A 154 5.27 -46.38 26.34
N MET A 155 4.58 -45.27 26.12
CA MET A 155 4.56 -44.14 27.00
C MET A 155 3.27 -44.02 27.80
N CYS A 156 3.35 -43.63 29.08
CA CYS A 156 2.20 -43.33 29.89
C CYS A 156 1.49 -42.03 29.41
N SER A 157 0.23 -41.86 29.78
CA SER A 157 -0.60 -40.73 29.34
C SER A 157 0.01 -39.33 29.64
N PRO A 158 0.62 -39.08 30.82
CA PRO A 158 1.31 -37.80 31.07
C PRO A 158 2.50 -37.54 30.13
N CYS A 159 3.37 -38.52 29.91
CA CYS A 159 4.53 -38.39 29.03
C CYS A 159 4.13 -38.21 27.56
N SER A 160 3.12 -38.92 27.10
CA SER A 160 2.55 -38.78 25.76
C SER A 160 2.02 -37.35 25.53
N LYS A 161 1.31 -36.77 26.51
CA LYS A 161 0.83 -35.38 26.43
C LYS A 161 1.97 -34.36 26.36
N LEU A 162 3.06 -34.54 27.11
CA LEU A 162 4.23 -33.67 27.06
C LEU A 162 4.92 -33.71 25.69
N VAL A 163 5.03 -34.88 25.07
CA VAL A 163 5.57 -34.99 23.71
C VAL A 163 4.65 -34.31 22.70
N ASP A 164 3.34 -34.49 22.80
CA ASP A 164 2.38 -33.80 21.92
C ASP A 164 2.46 -32.28 22.04
N LEU A 165 2.61 -31.74 23.23
CA LEU A 165 2.78 -30.29 23.46
C LEU A 165 4.09 -29.78 22.85
N ARG A 166 5.18 -30.53 22.97
CA ARG A 166 6.47 -30.18 22.38
C ARG A 166 6.43 -30.19 20.85
N ASP A 167 5.80 -31.22 20.27
CA ASP A 167 5.58 -31.33 18.83
C ASP A 167 4.67 -30.21 18.27
N GLN A 168 3.65 -29.81 19.04
CA GLN A 168 2.81 -28.67 18.66
C GLN A 168 3.56 -27.35 18.74
N GLN A 169 4.43 -27.14 19.73
CA GLN A 169 5.27 -25.95 19.83
C GLN A 169 6.29 -25.86 18.70
N THR A 170 6.97 -26.96 18.36
CA THR A 170 7.90 -27.02 17.24
C THR A 170 7.20 -26.78 15.92
N LYS A 171 6.05 -27.41 15.66
CA LYS A 171 5.23 -27.17 14.45
C LYS A 171 4.76 -25.72 14.35
N LYS A 172 4.36 -25.09 15.47
CA LYS A 172 4.00 -23.66 15.51
C LYS A 172 5.21 -22.75 15.23
N ALA A 173 6.38 -23.07 15.78
CA ALA A 173 7.60 -22.31 15.55
C ALA A 173 8.08 -22.40 14.08
N PHE A 174 8.05 -23.59 13.47
CA PHE A 174 8.35 -23.77 12.04
C PHE A 174 7.34 -23.07 11.13
N ALA A 175 6.05 -23.15 11.43
CA ALA A 175 5.00 -22.46 10.67
C ALA A 175 5.13 -20.94 10.75
N ASN A 176 5.55 -20.40 11.89
CA ASN A 176 5.77 -18.94 12.04
C ASN A 176 7.06 -18.47 11.34
N LYS A 177 8.13 -19.28 11.32
CA LYS A 177 9.37 -18.97 10.59
C LYS A 177 9.13 -18.87 9.08
N ASN A 178 8.39 -19.82 8.51
CA ASN A 178 8.04 -19.82 7.08
C ASN A 178 7.08 -18.66 6.71
N LYS A 179 6.15 -18.27 7.61
CA LYS A 179 5.28 -17.11 7.40
C LYS A 179 6.05 -15.78 7.39
N LYS A 180 7.06 -15.61 8.25
CA LYS A 180 7.91 -14.41 8.29
C LYS A 180 8.75 -14.26 7.00
N GLY A 181 9.41 -15.33 6.54
CA GLY A 181 10.19 -15.32 5.31
C GLY A 181 9.34 -14.99 4.06
N ARG A 182 8.15 -15.58 3.95
CA ARG A 182 7.22 -15.33 2.85
C ARG A 182 6.74 -13.86 2.82
N ARG A 183 6.42 -13.26 3.97
CA ARG A 183 6.02 -11.84 4.06
C ARG A 183 7.15 -10.88 3.67
N GLN A 184 8.38 -11.17 4.06
CA GLN A 184 9.53 -10.34 3.71
C GLN A 184 9.84 -10.38 2.21
N ASN A 185 9.71 -11.53 1.56
CA ASN A 185 9.90 -11.65 0.12
C ASN A 185 8.81 -10.91 -0.66
N VAL A 186 7.55 -11.01 -0.24
CA VAL A 186 6.44 -10.26 -0.84
C VAL A 186 6.66 -8.75 -0.70
N SER A 187 7.10 -8.27 0.46
CA SER A 187 7.41 -6.84 0.66
C SER A 187 8.52 -6.37 -0.28
N LYS A 188 9.57 -7.15 -0.49
CA LYS A 188 10.65 -6.80 -1.42
C LYS A 188 10.19 -6.77 -2.88
N ILE A 189 9.36 -7.72 -3.28
CA ILE A 189 8.78 -7.75 -4.63
C ILE A 189 7.90 -6.52 -4.84
N LEU A 190 7.08 -6.14 -3.85
CA LEU A 190 6.27 -4.91 -3.89
C LEU A 190 7.14 -3.65 -4.01
N ASP A 191 8.31 -3.64 -3.36
CA ASP A 191 9.30 -2.55 -3.48
C ASP A 191 10.06 -2.58 -4.82
N GLY A 192 9.76 -3.51 -5.74
CA GLY A 192 10.45 -3.66 -7.03
C GLY A 192 11.87 -4.24 -6.93
N ILE A 193 12.20 -4.85 -5.78
CA ILE A 193 13.52 -5.44 -5.55
C ILE A 193 13.46 -6.94 -5.91
N ALA A 194 13.65 -7.24 -7.19
CA ALA A 194 13.96 -8.60 -7.63
C ALA A 194 15.48 -8.80 -7.54
N GLN A 195 15.95 -9.47 -6.49
CA GLN A 195 17.39 -9.69 -6.31
C GLN A 195 17.85 -10.88 -7.16
N LEU A 196 18.82 -10.64 -8.02
CA LEU A 196 19.60 -11.66 -8.70
C LEU A 196 20.77 -12.07 -7.80
N GLY A 197 20.72 -13.28 -7.23
CA GLY A 197 21.82 -13.83 -6.45
C GLY A 197 21.83 -13.47 -4.97
N ALA A 198 23.01 -13.60 -4.33
CA ALA A 198 23.21 -13.30 -2.91
C ALA A 198 23.05 -11.81 -2.62
N THR A 199 22.48 -11.50 -1.45
CA THR A 199 22.41 -10.10 -0.98
C THR A 199 23.81 -9.52 -0.81
N SER A 200 24.00 -8.24 -1.17
CA SER A 200 25.28 -7.57 -0.95
C SER A 200 25.68 -7.59 0.54
N LEU A 201 26.97 -7.51 0.82
CA LEU A 201 27.46 -7.45 2.20
C LEU A 201 26.83 -6.27 2.95
N VAL A 202 26.78 -5.09 2.31
CA VAL A 202 26.12 -3.88 2.87
C VAL A 202 24.67 -4.16 3.26
N GLU A 203 23.90 -4.80 2.38
CA GLU A 203 22.50 -5.15 2.66
C GLU A 203 22.37 -6.13 3.83
N SER A 204 23.29 -7.10 3.91
CA SER A 204 23.30 -8.07 5.00
C SER A 204 23.68 -7.39 6.34
N CYS A 205 24.65 -6.47 6.33
CA CYS A 205 25.03 -5.69 7.51
C CYS A 205 23.87 -4.81 7.99
N ILE A 206 23.23 -4.04 7.09
CA ILE A 206 22.08 -3.19 7.44
C ILE A 206 20.95 -4.02 8.05
N LYS A 207 20.67 -5.20 7.49
CA LYS A 207 19.64 -6.10 8.07
C LYS A 207 20.03 -6.57 9.46
N THR A 208 21.27 -6.96 9.67
CA THR A 208 21.76 -7.40 10.99
C THR A 208 21.67 -6.28 12.01
N VAL A 209 22.10 -5.06 11.64
CA VAL A 209 21.93 -3.86 12.48
C VAL A 209 20.46 -3.63 12.83
N ALA A 210 19.57 -3.67 11.81
CA ALA A 210 18.13 -3.47 12.02
C ALA A 210 17.47 -4.61 12.83
N ASP A 211 18.00 -5.83 12.81
CA ASP A 211 17.51 -6.96 13.60
C ASP A 211 17.90 -6.87 15.09
N HIS A 212 18.98 -6.12 15.39
CA HIS A 212 19.56 -5.97 16.73
C HIS A 212 19.62 -4.51 17.18
N ILE A 213 18.76 -3.64 16.66
CA ILE A 213 18.80 -2.20 16.90
C ILE A 213 18.70 -1.84 18.39
N ASP A 214 17.94 -2.62 19.16
CA ASP A 214 17.77 -2.41 20.61
C ASP A 214 19.06 -2.62 21.42
N ASN A 215 20.09 -3.24 20.82
CA ASN A 215 21.39 -3.50 21.45
C ASN A 215 22.49 -2.52 21.00
N ILE A 216 22.14 -1.51 20.20
CA ILE A 216 23.10 -0.56 19.62
C ILE A 216 23.02 0.73 20.42
N GLU A 217 24.16 1.18 20.93
CA GLU A 217 24.27 2.42 21.69
C GLU A 217 24.46 3.63 20.78
N GLU A 218 25.21 3.47 19.67
CA GLU A 218 25.43 4.54 18.68
C GLU A 218 25.65 3.97 17.27
N LEU A 219 25.31 4.74 16.23
CA LEU A 219 25.54 4.37 14.83
C LEU A 219 26.93 4.77 14.31
N GLY A 220 27.71 5.51 15.09
CA GLY A 220 29.03 6.00 14.68
C GLY A 220 29.00 6.83 13.38
N ASP A 221 30.07 6.77 12.59
CA ASP A 221 30.24 7.53 11.36
C ASP A 221 29.67 6.79 10.14
N LEU A 222 28.43 6.31 10.22
CA LEU A 222 27.78 5.72 9.06
C LEU A 222 27.46 6.79 8.00
N PRO A 223 27.69 6.49 6.71
CA PRO A 223 27.30 7.36 5.61
C PRO A 223 25.79 7.73 5.67
N PRO A 224 25.42 8.98 5.35
CA PRO A 224 24.03 9.45 5.43
C PRO A 224 23.02 8.58 4.68
N ASP A 225 23.39 8.05 3.51
CA ASP A 225 22.55 7.15 2.72
C ASP A 225 22.22 5.84 3.44
N LEU A 226 23.16 5.31 4.22
CA LEU A 226 22.96 4.09 5.00
C LEU A 226 22.12 4.37 6.24
N VAL A 227 22.30 5.54 6.88
CA VAL A 227 21.48 6.00 8.00
C VAL A 227 20.02 6.16 7.56
N LEU A 228 19.79 6.84 6.43
CA LEU A 228 18.46 7.00 5.84
C LEU A 228 17.82 5.65 5.51
N ARG A 229 18.58 4.75 4.90
CA ARG A 229 18.12 3.41 4.57
C ARG A 229 17.76 2.58 5.80
N LEU A 230 18.57 2.69 6.87
CA LEU A 230 18.29 2.05 8.15
C LEU A 230 17.00 2.60 8.77
N SER A 231 16.82 3.92 8.79
CA SER A 231 15.59 4.59 9.23
C SER A 231 14.36 4.06 8.50
N HIS A 232 14.42 3.90 7.17
CA HIS A 232 13.33 3.33 6.37
C HIS A 232 13.02 1.88 6.75
N ILE A 233 14.04 1.04 6.98
CA ILE A 233 13.86 -0.36 7.36
C ILE A 233 13.23 -0.45 8.76
N LEU A 234 13.68 0.36 9.70
CA LEU A 234 13.15 0.39 11.07
C LEU A 234 11.70 0.89 11.09
N SER A 235 11.38 1.91 10.31
CA SER A 235 10.01 2.42 10.14
C SER A 235 9.08 1.34 9.58
N LYS A 236 9.47 0.67 8.48
CA LYS A 236 8.69 -0.44 7.90
C LYS A 236 8.48 -1.59 8.90
N ARG A 237 9.41 -1.81 9.80
CA ARG A 237 9.32 -2.83 10.86
C ARG A 237 8.58 -2.32 12.10
N ARG A 238 8.22 -1.03 12.15
CA ARG A 238 7.68 -0.35 13.33
C ARG A 238 8.56 -0.52 14.57
N ALA A 239 9.88 -0.54 14.34
CA ALA A 239 10.89 -0.65 15.38
C ALA A 239 11.38 0.70 15.88
N LEU A 240 11.02 1.81 15.20
CA LEU A 240 11.29 3.15 15.69
C LEU A 240 10.46 3.42 16.96
N ASN A 241 11.14 3.84 18.00
CA ASN A 241 10.61 4.22 19.30
C ASN A 241 11.52 5.32 19.90
N PRO A 242 11.17 5.95 21.03
CA PRO A 242 11.97 7.02 21.63
C PRO A 242 13.46 6.70 21.80
N LEU A 243 13.80 5.47 22.18
CA LEU A 243 15.20 5.06 22.40
C LEU A 243 15.96 4.90 21.07
N THR A 244 15.31 4.31 20.07
CA THR A 244 15.96 4.07 18.77
C THR A 244 16.07 5.34 17.91
N VAL A 245 15.19 6.34 18.12
CA VAL A 245 15.29 7.65 17.47
C VAL A 245 16.57 8.37 17.89
N ASP A 246 17.00 8.25 19.12
CA ASP A 246 18.23 8.87 19.64
C ASP A 246 19.47 8.52 18.81
N LEU A 247 19.51 7.32 18.22
CA LEU A 247 20.60 6.87 17.35
C LEU A 247 20.75 7.72 16.08
N PHE A 248 19.69 8.42 15.67
CA PHE A 248 19.66 9.26 14.47
C PHE A 248 19.87 10.75 14.76
N LEU A 249 19.86 11.15 16.06
CA LEU A 249 19.96 12.56 16.46
C LEU A 249 21.44 12.97 16.60
N ARG A 250 21.90 13.78 15.68
CA ARG A 250 23.27 14.32 15.66
C ARG A 250 23.23 15.82 15.41
N GLY A 251 23.99 16.59 16.21
CA GLY A 251 24.01 18.05 16.13
C GLY A 251 24.63 18.63 14.85
N ASP A 252 25.40 17.82 14.12
CA ASP A 252 26.08 18.19 12.88
C ASP A 252 25.23 17.90 11.61
N VAL A 253 24.11 17.20 11.74
CA VAL A 253 23.29 16.79 10.62
C VAL A 253 22.19 17.82 10.33
N THR A 254 22.04 18.18 9.05
CA THR A 254 21.05 19.18 8.58
C THR A 254 19.75 18.57 8.07
N VAL A 255 19.65 17.25 8.03
CA VAL A 255 18.49 16.50 7.47
C VAL A 255 18.01 15.47 8.46
N ILE A 256 16.72 15.50 8.77
CA ILE A 256 16.05 14.41 9.48
C ILE A 256 14.93 13.85 8.62
N ASP A 257 14.88 12.52 8.51
CA ASP A 257 13.87 11.78 7.75
C ASP A 257 13.42 10.57 8.55
N ILE A 258 12.23 10.65 9.15
CA ILE A 258 11.62 9.58 9.94
C ILE A 258 10.32 9.15 9.26
N TYR A 259 10.29 7.91 8.79
CA TYR A 259 9.16 7.35 8.03
C TYR A 259 7.96 6.92 8.87
N ASP A 260 8.13 6.75 10.19
CA ASP A 260 7.04 6.38 11.10
C ASP A 260 7.32 6.98 12.49
N CYS A 261 6.66 8.08 12.77
CA CYS A 261 6.69 8.76 14.07
C CYS A 261 5.54 8.32 14.98
N GLY A 262 4.78 7.28 14.62
CA GLY A 262 3.56 6.91 15.35
C GLY A 262 3.74 6.44 16.79
N LYS A 263 4.98 6.19 17.23
CA LYS A 263 5.34 5.87 18.62
C LYS A 263 6.06 6.98 19.37
N LEU A 264 6.31 8.10 18.69
CA LEU A 264 6.96 9.26 19.28
C LEU A 264 5.93 10.13 19.99
N GLU A 265 6.31 10.68 21.13
CA GLU A 265 5.52 11.58 21.93
C GLU A 265 6.04 13.03 21.84
N GLU A 266 5.41 13.96 22.51
CA GLU A 266 5.75 15.39 22.48
C GLU A 266 7.21 15.67 22.82
N ASP A 267 7.72 15.01 23.87
CA ASP A 267 9.09 15.21 24.36
C ASP A 267 10.14 14.71 23.36
N ASP A 268 9.81 13.68 22.56
CA ASP A 268 10.70 13.16 21.52
C ASP A 268 10.85 14.17 20.38
N PHE A 269 9.75 14.81 19.94
CA PHE A 269 9.83 15.89 18.95
C PHE A 269 10.60 17.10 19.47
N GLN A 270 10.38 17.46 20.75
CA GLN A 270 11.16 18.51 21.41
C GLN A 270 12.66 18.20 21.38
N LYS A 271 13.02 16.94 21.68
CA LYS A 271 14.39 16.46 21.67
C LYS A 271 15.01 16.51 20.27
N ILE A 272 14.28 16.07 19.23
CA ILE A 272 14.72 16.17 17.85
C ILE A 272 15.14 17.62 17.52
N PHE A 273 14.25 18.59 17.73
CA PHE A 273 14.50 19.98 17.37
C PHE A 273 15.59 20.64 18.22
N SER A 274 15.74 20.24 19.49
CA SER A 274 16.78 20.76 20.37
C SER A 274 18.17 20.19 20.08
N THR A 275 18.25 18.92 19.69
CA THR A 275 19.53 18.26 19.43
C THR A 275 20.09 18.64 18.05
N MET A 276 19.23 19.02 17.10
CA MET A 276 19.60 19.29 15.69
C MET A 276 19.31 20.75 15.32
N PRO A 277 20.11 21.73 15.77
CA PRO A 277 19.82 23.17 15.57
C PRO A 277 19.97 23.64 14.12
N PHE A 278 20.73 22.91 13.28
CA PHE A 278 21.03 23.30 11.90
C PHE A 278 20.15 22.57 10.86
N LEU A 279 18.93 22.18 11.23
CA LEU A 279 18.02 21.49 10.33
C LEU A 279 17.62 22.39 9.15
N GLU A 280 17.95 21.95 7.96
CA GLU A 280 17.47 22.50 6.69
C GLU A 280 16.28 21.70 6.14
N ARG A 281 16.24 20.38 6.43
CA ARG A 281 15.17 19.50 5.97
C ARG A 281 14.61 18.65 7.10
N VAL A 282 13.30 18.76 7.25
CA VAL A 282 12.52 17.98 8.21
C VAL A 282 11.48 17.16 7.45
N ASN A 283 11.53 15.83 7.57
CA ASN A 283 10.53 14.91 7.05
C ASN A 283 10.09 13.97 8.17
N LEU A 284 8.90 14.21 8.70
CA LEU A 284 8.31 13.44 9.78
C LEU A 284 6.96 12.89 9.30
N ARG A 285 6.88 11.57 9.10
CA ARG A 285 5.65 10.92 8.67
C ARG A 285 4.93 10.30 9.85
N PHE A 286 3.59 10.34 9.81
CA PHE A 286 2.73 9.90 10.90
C PHE A 286 3.04 10.62 12.22
N ALA A 287 3.31 11.92 12.14
CA ALA A 287 3.66 12.76 13.29
C ALA A 287 2.41 13.24 14.05
N GLY A 288 1.49 12.32 14.38
CA GLY A 288 0.19 12.62 14.99
C GLY A 288 0.26 13.19 16.41
N GLN A 289 1.40 13.10 17.10
CA GLN A 289 1.60 13.68 18.43
C GLN A 289 2.37 15.01 18.41
N LEU A 290 2.73 15.51 17.21
CA LEU A 290 3.35 16.82 17.05
C LEU A 290 2.28 17.90 17.31
N LYS A 291 2.56 18.82 18.26
CA LYS A 291 1.66 19.90 18.68
C LYS A 291 2.27 21.28 18.44
N ASP A 292 1.48 22.31 18.65
CA ASP A 292 1.86 23.71 18.49
C ASP A 292 3.17 24.05 19.20
N LYS A 293 3.31 23.66 20.47
CA LYS A 293 4.48 23.96 21.30
C LYS A 293 5.80 23.49 20.66
N GLN A 294 5.83 22.28 20.12
CA GLN A 294 7.03 21.70 19.51
C GLN A 294 7.33 22.36 18.16
N LEU A 295 6.30 22.68 17.38
CA LEU A 295 6.45 23.41 16.13
C LEU A 295 6.93 24.83 16.36
N GLU A 296 6.42 25.52 17.38
CA GLU A 296 6.88 26.85 17.80
C GLU A 296 8.35 26.82 18.24
N TYR A 297 8.74 25.82 19.03
CA TYR A 297 10.15 25.64 19.40
C TYR A 297 11.03 25.45 18.15
N MET A 298 10.59 24.64 17.18
CA MET A 298 11.31 24.47 15.91
C MET A 298 11.46 25.80 15.19
N MET A 299 10.40 26.62 15.08
CA MET A 299 10.46 27.94 14.44
C MET A 299 11.45 28.88 15.11
N GLU A 300 11.60 28.81 16.44
CA GLU A 300 12.50 29.65 17.20
C GLU A 300 13.97 29.24 17.09
N HIS A 301 14.27 27.95 16.97
CA HIS A 301 15.62 27.41 17.07
C HIS A 301 16.20 26.92 15.74
N ASN A 302 15.38 26.38 14.85
CA ASN A 302 15.83 25.83 13.56
C ASN A 302 15.65 26.86 12.43
N LYS A 303 16.48 27.91 12.43
CA LYS A 303 16.35 29.06 11.52
C LYS A 303 16.70 28.78 10.06
N GLU A 304 17.34 27.65 9.76
CA GLU A 304 17.82 27.31 8.41
C GLU A 304 16.86 26.38 7.65
N LEU A 305 15.61 26.24 8.13
CA LEU A 305 14.61 25.36 7.54
C LEU A 305 14.21 25.82 6.13
N LYS A 306 14.42 24.93 5.14
CA LYS A 306 14.07 25.11 3.71
C LYS A 306 13.01 24.11 3.24
N HIS A 307 13.04 22.89 3.80
CA HIS A 307 12.17 21.81 3.36
C HIS A 307 11.42 21.23 4.56
N LEU A 308 10.10 21.36 4.54
CA LEU A 308 9.23 20.81 5.58
C LEU A 308 8.28 19.78 4.96
N HIS A 309 8.31 18.55 5.48
CA HIS A 309 7.39 17.52 5.13
C HIS A 309 6.78 16.91 6.40
N LEU A 310 5.49 17.12 6.59
CA LEU A 310 4.73 16.59 7.73
C LEU A 310 3.54 15.77 7.23
N ASP A 311 3.29 14.66 7.90
CA ASP A 311 2.20 13.76 7.58
C ASP A 311 1.39 13.44 8.83
N ALA A 312 0.05 13.53 8.73
CA ALA A 312 -0.92 13.28 9.80
C ALA A 312 -0.74 14.17 11.06
N SER A 313 -0.22 15.39 10.91
CA SER A 313 0.03 16.33 12.02
C SER A 313 -1.22 17.14 12.38
N ASN A 314 -2.28 16.45 12.80
CA ASN A 314 -3.62 17.01 13.01
C ASN A 314 -3.81 17.75 14.36
N LEU A 315 -2.81 17.74 15.24
CA LEU A 315 -2.84 18.46 16.51
C LEU A 315 -2.21 19.88 16.43
N ILE A 316 -1.79 20.29 15.24
CA ILE A 316 -1.29 21.65 14.99
C ILE A 316 -2.49 22.54 14.63
N SER A 317 -2.65 23.64 15.36
CA SER A 317 -3.72 24.61 15.12
C SER A 317 -3.50 25.46 13.87
N ASN A 318 -4.58 25.99 13.27
CA ASN A 318 -4.49 26.91 12.15
C ASN A 318 -3.63 28.15 12.48
N GLY A 319 -3.77 28.70 13.70
CA GLY A 319 -2.94 29.82 14.15
C GLY A 319 -1.44 29.49 14.20
N CYS A 320 -1.08 28.27 14.56
CA CYS A 320 0.31 27.82 14.55
C CYS A 320 0.83 27.62 13.10
N TRP A 321 0.01 27.11 12.18
CA TRP A 321 0.33 27.04 10.76
C TRP A 321 0.58 28.44 10.18
N GLN A 322 -0.30 29.39 10.44
CA GLN A 322 -0.12 30.78 10.00
C GLN A 322 1.17 31.39 10.56
N LYS A 323 1.45 31.18 11.86
CA LYS A 323 2.69 31.64 12.50
C LYS A 323 3.93 31.04 11.84
N LEU A 324 3.90 29.74 11.47
CA LEU A 324 4.97 29.07 10.73
C LEU A 324 5.24 29.75 9.39
N PHE A 325 4.19 30.02 8.61
CA PHE A 325 4.33 30.64 7.30
C PHE A 325 4.86 32.07 7.39
N ILE A 326 4.43 32.83 8.37
CA ILE A 326 4.94 34.18 8.64
C ILE A 326 6.42 34.15 9.04
N THR A 327 6.81 33.22 9.92
CA THR A 327 8.15 33.21 10.52
C THR A 327 9.19 32.58 9.60
N CYS A 328 8.87 31.43 8.99
CA CYS A 328 9.80 30.63 8.18
C CYS A 328 9.56 30.75 6.67
N GLY A 329 8.43 31.30 6.24
CA GLY A 329 7.96 31.26 4.86
C GLY A 329 8.94 31.80 3.83
N SER A 330 9.66 32.88 4.14
CA SER A 330 10.63 33.48 3.22
C SER A 330 11.81 32.58 2.87
N LYS A 331 12.12 31.57 3.70
CA LYS A 331 13.20 30.58 3.48
C LYS A 331 12.68 29.25 2.92
N LEU A 332 11.37 28.98 3.05
CA LEU A 332 10.80 27.71 2.59
C LEU A 332 10.85 27.58 1.07
N GLU A 333 11.50 26.54 0.60
CA GLU A 333 11.58 26.13 -0.81
C GLU A 333 10.64 24.96 -1.11
N SER A 334 10.41 24.09 -0.13
CA SER A 334 9.54 22.92 -0.29
C SER A 334 8.64 22.70 0.92
N LEU A 335 7.34 22.65 0.67
CA LEU A 335 6.31 22.33 1.66
C LEU A 335 5.50 21.11 1.21
N LYS A 336 5.48 20.05 2.03
CA LYS A 336 4.70 18.86 1.76
C LYS A 336 3.90 18.51 3.00
N LEU A 337 2.59 18.60 2.88
CA LEU A 337 1.65 18.28 3.94
C LEU A 337 0.69 17.21 3.45
N SER A 338 0.42 16.21 4.28
CA SER A 338 -0.49 15.13 3.91
C SER A 338 -1.32 14.63 5.09
N ASN A 339 -2.52 14.10 4.79
CA ASN A 339 -3.45 13.52 5.76
C ASN A 339 -3.84 14.50 6.88
N LEU A 340 -4.24 15.71 6.50
CA LEU A 340 -4.73 16.74 7.40
C LEU A 340 -6.25 16.82 7.31
N ASP A 341 -6.94 16.39 8.38
CA ASP A 341 -8.39 16.28 8.46
C ASP A 341 -9.04 17.41 9.29
N SER A 342 -8.33 17.96 10.27
CA SER A 342 -8.86 18.92 11.24
C SER A 342 -8.09 20.26 11.29
N ALA A 343 -7.03 20.41 10.52
CA ALA A 343 -6.18 21.59 10.52
C ALA A 343 -5.79 21.97 9.09
N LEU A 344 -5.28 23.19 8.91
CA LEU A 344 -4.88 23.78 7.64
C LEU A 344 -6.10 24.12 6.77
N ASP A 345 -6.67 25.28 7.00
CA ASP A 345 -7.80 25.86 6.26
C ASP A 345 -7.36 26.77 5.11
N ASP A 346 -8.34 27.24 4.33
CA ASP A 346 -8.11 28.13 3.18
C ASP A 346 -7.41 29.43 3.59
N GLU A 347 -7.72 29.98 4.79
CA GLU A 347 -7.08 31.18 5.31
C GLU A 347 -5.59 30.95 5.59
N SER A 348 -5.24 29.80 6.15
CA SER A 348 -3.84 29.42 6.37
C SER A 348 -3.06 29.30 5.06
N ILE A 349 -3.70 28.82 3.99
CA ILE A 349 -3.09 28.77 2.65
C ILE A 349 -2.96 30.19 2.06
N ALA A 350 -3.87 31.10 2.34
CA ALA A 350 -3.74 32.49 1.91
C ALA A 350 -2.50 33.15 2.55
N VAL A 351 -2.31 32.95 3.86
CA VAL A 351 -1.11 33.43 4.58
C VAL A 351 0.16 32.76 4.04
N MET A 352 0.11 31.45 3.75
CA MET A 352 1.23 30.76 3.11
C MET A 352 1.60 31.40 1.77
N ALA A 353 0.62 31.66 0.91
CA ALA A 353 0.86 32.23 -0.42
C ALA A 353 1.47 33.66 -0.36
N GLU A 354 1.15 34.41 0.68
CA GLU A 354 1.69 35.75 0.90
C GLU A 354 3.15 35.71 1.38
N HIS A 355 3.48 34.79 2.28
CA HIS A 355 4.78 34.79 2.95
C HIS A 355 5.80 33.82 2.34
N CYS A 356 5.36 32.73 1.69
CA CYS A 356 6.26 31.70 1.14
C CYS A 356 6.64 31.99 -0.33
N THR A 357 7.21 33.14 -0.59
CA THR A 357 7.51 33.65 -1.95
C THR A 357 8.62 32.89 -2.68
N ASN A 358 9.38 32.03 -1.98
CA ASN A 358 10.46 31.22 -2.56
C ASN A 358 10.05 29.76 -2.76
N LEU A 359 8.78 29.43 -2.55
CA LEU A 359 8.30 28.07 -2.63
C LEU A 359 8.34 27.54 -4.08
N CYS A 360 9.16 26.52 -4.31
CA CYS A 360 9.30 25.84 -5.60
C CYS A 360 8.51 24.53 -5.65
N CYS A 361 8.29 23.90 -4.50
CA CYS A 361 7.59 22.60 -4.40
C CYS A 361 6.48 22.68 -3.35
N LEU A 362 5.24 22.50 -3.79
CA LEU A 362 4.07 22.41 -2.93
C LEU A 362 3.36 21.07 -3.14
N LYS A 363 3.17 20.32 -2.05
CA LYS A 363 2.35 19.11 -2.04
C LYS A 363 1.36 19.17 -0.89
N LEU A 364 0.08 19.18 -1.22
CA LEU A 364 -1.05 19.09 -0.29
C LEU A 364 -1.86 17.87 -0.66
N LYS A 365 -1.77 16.81 0.16
CA LYS A 365 -2.40 15.53 -0.15
C LYS A 365 -3.40 15.16 0.94
N THR A 366 -4.61 14.76 0.54
CA THR A 366 -5.68 14.34 1.46
C THR A 366 -5.93 15.42 2.53
N CYS A 367 -6.15 16.66 2.08
CA CYS A 367 -6.48 17.79 2.93
C CYS A 367 -7.99 18.04 2.91
N TRP A 368 -8.63 17.99 4.09
CA TRP A 368 -10.09 17.99 4.19
C TRP A 368 -10.72 19.39 4.21
N LEU A 369 -9.98 20.41 4.65
CA LEU A 369 -10.53 21.75 4.84
C LEU A 369 -10.29 22.69 3.65
N LEU A 370 -9.45 22.28 2.68
CA LEU A 370 -9.07 23.10 1.54
C LEU A 370 -10.10 23.05 0.40
N GLY A 371 -10.36 24.22 -0.18
CA GLY A 371 -11.33 24.41 -1.25
C GLY A 371 -10.88 25.43 -2.31
N ASP A 372 -11.83 26.13 -2.93
CA ASP A 372 -11.61 27.09 -4.01
C ASP A 372 -10.72 28.27 -3.62
N ASP A 373 -10.86 28.77 -2.38
CA ASP A 373 -10.06 29.89 -1.89
C ASP A 373 -8.58 29.51 -1.73
N ALA A 374 -8.30 28.25 -1.32
CA ALA A 374 -6.95 27.73 -1.31
C ALA A 374 -6.36 27.66 -2.72
N LEU A 375 -7.10 27.16 -3.72
CA LEU A 375 -6.64 27.11 -5.12
C LEU A 375 -6.33 28.50 -5.66
N SER A 376 -7.20 29.48 -5.38
CA SER A 376 -7.02 30.88 -5.77
C SER A 376 -5.77 31.51 -5.14
N SER A 377 -5.42 31.10 -3.92
CA SER A 377 -4.24 31.55 -3.22
C SER A 377 -2.96 30.87 -3.74
N ILE A 378 -3.00 29.56 -4.00
CA ILE A 378 -1.90 28.80 -4.60
C ILE A 378 -1.54 29.37 -5.98
N ALA A 379 -2.53 29.79 -6.77
CA ALA A 379 -2.32 30.41 -8.08
C ALA A 379 -1.44 31.68 -8.07
N LYS A 380 -1.17 32.26 -6.90
CA LYS A 380 -0.28 33.45 -6.73
C LYS A 380 1.20 33.06 -6.59
N LEU A 381 1.53 31.78 -6.37
CA LEU A 381 2.89 31.29 -6.13
C LEU A 381 3.68 31.12 -7.44
N SER A 382 4.18 32.21 -7.99
CA SER A 382 4.80 32.27 -9.33
C SER A 382 6.09 31.46 -9.51
N LYS A 383 6.75 31.03 -8.42
CA LYS A 383 7.99 30.24 -8.45
C LYS A 383 7.77 28.72 -8.39
N LEU A 384 6.52 28.27 -8.34
CA LEU A 384 6.23 26.83 -8.27
C LEU A 384 6.68 26.11 -9.54
N GLU A 385 7.48 25.08 -9.35
CA GLU A 385 7.90 24.12 -10.38
C GLU A 385 7.26 22.76 -10.15
N HIS A 386 6.93 22.42 -8.90
CA HIS A 386 6.36 21.14 -8.53
C HIS A 386 5.08 21.32 -7.72
N LEU A 387 3.94 20.99 -8.30
CA LEU A 387 2.62 21.09 -7.68
C LEU A 387 1.95 19.74 -7.61
N SER A 388 1.50 19.36 -6.40
CA SER A 388 0.72 18.13 -6.18
C SER A 388 -0.43 18.41 -5.22
N LEU A 389 -1.65 18.28 -5.70
CA LEU A 389 -2.87 18.54 -4.94
C LEU A 389 -3.79 17.34 -4.93
N GLU A 390 -4.39 17.08 -3.75
CA GLU A 390 -5.44 16.11 -3.51
C GLU A 390 -6.34 16.66 -2.41
N PHE A 391 -7.43 17.30 -2.79
CA PHE A 391 -8.39 17.89 -1.86
C PHE A 391 -9.57 16.96 -1.66
N MET A 392 -10.14 16.98 -0.47
CA MET A 392 -11.31 16.16 -0.15
C MET A 392 -12.62 16.91 -0.35
N LYS A 393 -12.60 18.24 -0.35
CA LYS A 393 -13.73 19.06 -0.76
C LYS A 393 -13.82 19.14 -2.28
N GLU A 394 -15.03 19.19 -2.77
CA GLU A 394 -15.28 19.50 -4.18
C GLU A 394 -14.89 20.96 -4.47
N THR A 395 -14.24 21.15 -5.59
CA THR A 395 -13.77 22.46 -6.05
C THR A 395 -14.39 22.80 -7.40
N SER A 396 -14.48 24.08 -7.70
CA SER A 396 -15.03 24.60 -8.96
C SER A 396 -14.02 24.40 -10.10
N SER A 397 -14.51 23.91 -11.26
CA SER A 397 -13.66 23.73 -12.46
C SER A 397 -12.95 25.04 -12.87
N ASN A 398 -13.67 26.16 -12.87
CA ASN A 398 -13.13 27.45 -13.28
C ASN A 398 -11.94 27.93 -12.44
N VAL A 399 -11.98 27.69 -11.12
CA VAL A 399 -10.88 28.09 -10.21
C VAL A 399 -9.65 27.21 -10.45
N LEU A 400 -9.87 25.92 -10.70
CA LEU A 400 -8.81 24.99 -11.02
C LEU A 400 -8.17 25.31 -12.38
N LEU A 401 -8.97 25.68 -13.38
CA LEU A 401 -8.50 26.15 -14.69
C LEU A 401 -7.65 27.44 -14.57
N ASP A 402 -8.12 28.44 -13.82
CA ASP A 402 -7.37 29.69 -13.57
C ASP A 402 -6.01 29.42 -12.91
N MET A 403 -5.96 28.49 -11.95
CA MET A 403 -4.70 28.09 -11.32
C MET A 403 -3.74 27.46 -12.34
N VAL A 404 -4.20 26.52 -13.17
CA VAL A 404 -3.35 25.90 -14.19
C VAL A 404 -2.95 26.90 -15.29
N ASP A 405 -3.84 27.82 -15.66
CA ASP A 405 -3.51 28.90 -16.60
C ASP A 405 -2.33 29.74 -16.13
N LYS A 406 -2.31 30.11 -14.83
CA LYS A 406 -1.26 30.95 -14.23
C LYS A 406 0.05 30.19 -13.98
N LEU A 407 -0.02 28.98 -13.44
CA LEU A 407 1.15 28.23 -13.00
C LEU A 407 1.72 27.31 -14.09
N GLY A 408 0.91 26.87 -15.05
CA GLY A 408 1.28 25.90 -16.09
C GLY A 408 2.62 26.15 -16.78
N PRO A 409 2.96 27.39 -17.17
CA PRO A 409 4.22 27.69 -17.84
C PRO A 409 5.48 27.39 -17.03
N SER A 410 5.42 27.42 -15.68
CA SER A 410 6.55 27.17 -14.80
C SER A 410 6.66 25.70 -14.35
N LEU A 411 5.56 24.95 -14.42
CA LEU A 411 5.49 23.61 -13.83
C LEU A 411 6.33 22.56 -14.57
N GLN A 412 7.13 21.84 -13.81
CA GLN A 412 7.84 20.62 -14.23
C GLN A 412 7.12 19.35 -13.74
N THR A 413 6.36 19.46 -12.66
CA THR A 413 5.53 18.38 -12.15
C THR A 413 4.14 18.91 -11.83
N LEU A 414 3.13 18.29 -12.39
CA LEU A 414 1.73 18.54 -12.07
C LEU A 414 1.06 17.24 -11.63
N SER A 415 0.45 17.27 -10.45
CA SER A 415 -0.34 16.15 -9.92
C SER A 415 -1.67 16.69 -9.38
N LEU A 416 -2.75 16.33 -10.03
CA LEU A 416 -4.12 16.62 -9.65
C LEU A 416 -4.85 15.31 -9.43
N VAL A 417 -5.29 15.04 -8.20
CA VAL A 417 -5.91 13.77 -7.82
C VAL A 417 -7.28 14.04 -7.20
N SER A 418 -8.29 13.31 -7.65
CA SER A 418 -9.67 13.34 -7.13
C SER A 418 -10.38 14.69 -7.30
N PHE A 419 -10.08 15.44 -8.34
CA PHE A 419 -10.79 16.68 -8.70
C PHE A 419 -12.02 16.34 -9.55
N LYS A 420 -13.13 15.99 -8.91
CA LYS A 420 -14.35 15.47 -9.54
C LYS A 420 -14.99 16.39 -10.58
N ASN A 421 -14.74 17.70 -10.51
CA ASN A 421 -15.28 18.69 -11.44
C ASN A 421 -14.28 19.09 -12.54
N ALA A 422 -13.14 18.39 -12.63
CA ALA A 422 -12.23 18.57 -13.76
C ALA A 422 -12.81 17.88 -15.01
N GLU A 423 -13.10 18.66 -16.03
CA GLU A 423 -13.69 18.26 -17.30
C GLU A 423 -12.65 18.34 -18.43
N ASP A 424 -13.04 18.08 -19.67
CA ASP A 424 -12.15 18.03 -20.83
C ASP A 424 -11.30 19.30 -21.00
N GLU A 425 -11.85 20.47 -20.66
CA GLU A 425 -11.17 21.76 -20.72
C GLU A 425 -9.91 21.80 -19.85
N MET A 426 -9.84 20.97 -18.79
CA MET A 426 -8.66 20.88 -17.96
C MET A 426 -7.46 20.29 -18.73
N LEU A 427 -7.69 19.22 -19.48
CA LEU A 427 -6.64 18.61 -20.32
C LEU A 427 -6.26 19.53 -21.49
N ASP A 428 -7.23 20.22 -22.07
CA ASP A 428 -6.99 21.24 -23.10
C ASP A 428 -6.16 22.43 -22.53
N MET A 429 -6.43 22.86 -21.29
CA MET A 429 -5.64 23.89 -20.59
C MET A 429 -4.20 23.42 -20.33
N ILE A 430 -4.02 22.16 -19.86
CA ILE A 430 -2.68 21.56 -19.67
C ILE A 430 -1.92 21.56 -21.01
N HIS A 431 -2.58 21.14 -22.11
CA HIS A 431 -2.00 21.17 -23.45
C HIS A 431 -1.54 22.57 -23.86
N GLN A 432 -2.34 23.57 -23.59
CA GLN A 432 -2.05 24.96 -24.02
C GLN A 432 -0.98 25.63 -23.18
N ARG A 433 -0.96 25.41 -21.87
CA ARG A 433 -0.14 26.20 -20.92
C ARG A 433 1.11 25.47 -20.45
N CYS A 434 1.11 24.16 -20.36
CA CYS A 434 2.26 23.41 -19.84
C CYS A 434 3.23 23.06 -20.96
N ARG A 435 4.48 23.56 -20.81
CA ARG A 435 5.55 23.41 -21.82
C ARG A 435 6.84 22.83 -21.23
N ARG A 436 6.84 22.49 -19.94
CA ARG A 436 8.04 22.03 -19.21
C ARG A 436 7.78 20.81 -18.32
N LEU A 437 6.60 20.18 -18.45
CA LEU A 437 6.27 19.03 -17.65
C LEU A 437 7.17 17.85 -17.97
N SER A 438 7.75 17.27 -16.95
CA SER A 438 8.42 15.97 -16.97
C SER A 438 7.59 14.87 -16.28
N LYS A 439 6.68 15.28 -15.37
CA LYS A 439 5.81 14.37 -14.63
C LYS A 439 4.38 14.89 -14.63
N LEU A 440 3.46 14.04 -15.03
CA LEU A 440 2.03 14.32 -15.02
C LEU A 440 1.28 13.21 -14.32
N ARG A 441 0.55 13.59 -13.27
CA ARG A 441 -0.44 12.75 -12.62
C ARG A 441 -1.80 13.42 -12.67
N PHE A 442 -2.74 12.75 -13.30
CA PHE A 442 -4.13 13.20 -13.37
C PHE A 442 -5.02 12.00 -13.10
N ALA A 443 -5.17 11.69 -11.81
CA ALA A 443 -5.73 10.42 -11.33
C ALA A 443 -7.05 10.63 -10.59
N ASP A 444 -7.92 9.62 -10.64
CA ASP A 444 -9.24 9.64 -9.99
C ASP A 444 -10.12 10.86 -10.39
N ASN A 445 -9.98 11.29 -11.64
CA ASN A 445 -10.79 12.33 -12.26
C ASN A 445 -11.75 11.66 -13.25
N ASP A 446 -13.05 11.75 -13.01
CA ASP A 446 -14.06 10.87 -13.56
C ASP A 446 -14.98 11.52 -14.62
N LYS A 447 -14.62 12.69 -15.16
CA LYS A 447 -15.41 13.39 -16.17
C LYS A 447 -14.70 13.56 -17.53
N CYS A 448 -13.37 13.50 -17.57
CA CYS A 448 -12.63 13.69 -18.81
C CYS A 448 -12.81 12.51 -19.76
N THR A 449 -13.02 12.77 -21.05
CA THR A 449 -13.21 11.75 -22.09
C THR A 449 -11.89 11.32 -22.72
N ASP A 450 -11.84 10.13 -23.35
CA ASP A 450 -10.66 9.66 -24.11
C ASP A 450 -10.25 10.61 -25.23
N ALA A 451 -11.22 11.29 -25.82
CA ALA A 451 -10.96 12.30 -26.87
C ALA A 451 -10.10 13.45 -26.35
N SER A 452 -10.32 13.90 -25.11
CA SER A 452 -9.50 14.96 -24.50
C SER A 452 -8.10 14.48 -24.16
N TYR A 453 -7.92 13.23 -23.70
CA TYR A 453 -6.58 12.64 -23.53
C TYR A 453 -5.85 12.51 -24.87
N SER A 454 -6.55 12.13 -25.94
CA SER A 454 -5.96 12.07 -27.28
C SER A 454 -5.51 13.45 -27.75
N ARG A 455 -6.34 14.49 -27.57
CA ARG A 455 -5.97 15.89 -27.90
C ARG A 455 -4.78 16.37 -27.07
N LEU A 456 -4.71 16.02 -25.78
CA LEU A 456 -3.60 16.43 -24.91
C LEU A 456 -2.25 16.04 -25.52
N PHE A 457 -2.11 14.83 -26.05
CA PHE A 457 -0.83 14.29 -26.54
C PHE A 457 -0.58 14.50 -28.03
N THR A 458 -1.58 14.96 -28.79
CA THR A 458 -1.43 15.24 -30.22
C THR A 458 -0.87 16.64 -30.40
N ASP A 459 0.27 16.75 -31.08
CA ASP A 459 0.96 18.04 -31.36
C ASP A 459 1.25 18.90 -30.10
N TRP A 460 1.48 18.25 -28.96
CA TRP A 460 1.81 18.95 -27.72
C TRP A 460 3.28 19.37 -27.69
N ASP A 461 3.51 20.67 -27.54
CA ASP A 461 4.84 21.29 -27.46
C ASP A 461 5.61 21.03 -26.15
N ASN A 462 5.16 20.10 -25.33
CA ASN A 462 5.84 19.72 -24.10
C ASN A 462 6.92 18.69 -24.37
N PRO A 463 8.09 18.72 -23.69
CA PRO A 463 9.04 17.64 -23.75
C PRO A 463 8.42 16.29 -23.32
N PRO A 464 8.93 15.15 -23.81
CA PRO A 464 8.41 13.85 -23.43
C PRO A 464 8.36 13.67 -21.91
N LEU A 465 7.25 13.11 -21.42
CA LEU A 465 7.05 12.82 -20.01
C LEU A 465 7.89 11.61 -19.57
N THR A 466 8.37 11.66 -18.33
CA THR A 466 9.12 10.57 -17.69
C THR A 466 8.27 9.75 -16.71
N HIS A 467 7.31 10.39 -16.05
CA HIS A 467 6.41 9.74 -15.10
C HIS A 467 4.98 10.14 -15.41
N VAL A 468 4.14 9.13 -15.60
CA VAL A 468 2.73 9.32 -15.96
C VAL A 468 1.85 8.47 -15.06
N ASP A 469 0.82 9.08 -14.50
CA ASP A 469 -0.19 8.39 -13.69
C ASP A 469 -1.58 8.91 -14.09
N PHE A 470 -2.33 8.08 -14.78
CA PHE A 470 -3.72 8.30 -15.18
C PHE A 470 -4.65 7.26 -14.56
N SER A 471 -4.25 6.71 -13.40
CA SER A 471 -5.09 5.74 -12.69
C SER A 471 -6.50 6.31 -12.47
N SER A 472 -7.50 5.49 -12.69
CA SER A 472 -8.90 5.88 -12.67
C SER A 472 -9.64 5.27 -11.48
N THR A 473 -10.79 5.83 -11.16
CA THR A 473 -11.70 5.28 -10.16
C THR A 473 -12.35 4.02 -10.70
N ARG A 474 -12.43 2.98 -9.86
CA ARG A 474 -12.95 1.66 -10.27
C ARG A 474 -14.40 1.65 -10.71
N ASP A 475 -15.18 2.63 -10.25
CA ASP A 475 -16.64 2.61 -10.31
C ASP A 475 -17.23 3.55 -11.36
N VAL A 476 -16.39 4.24 -12.15
CA VAL A 476 -16.86 5.27 -13.08
C VAL A 476 -17.94 4.74 -14.02
N ASP A 477 -17.78 3.54 -14.57
CA ASP A 477 -18.73 2.96 -15.53
C ASP A 477 -19.39 1.66 -15.07
N ASN A 478 -19.30 1.28 -13.80
CA ASN A 478 -19.87 0.01 -13.32
C ASN A 478 -21.40 -0.09 -13.45
N ARG A 479 -22.10 1.04 -13.56
CA ARG A 479 -23.56 1.10 -13.70
C ARG A 479 -24.04 1.00 -15.14
N ASN A 480 -23.13 1.13 -16.09
CA ASN A 480 -23.44 1.04 -17.52
C ASN A 480 -22.68 -0.14 -18.14
N PRO A 481 -23.28 -1.34 -18.23
CA PRO A 481 -22.60 -2.53 -18.75
C PRO A 481 -22.22 -2.43 -20.22
N ASP A 482 -22.93 -1.58 -21.00
CA ASP A 482 -22.65 -1.35 -22.41
C ASP A 482 -21.59 -0.25 -22.62
N GLY A 483 -21.20 0.44 -21.54
CA GLY A 483 -20.31 1.59 -21.58
C GLY A 483 -20.98 2.87 -22.10
N PRO A 484 -20.38 4.04 -21.88
CA PRO A 484 -20.80 5.28 -22.52
C PRO A 484 -20.43 5.27 -24.01
N GLU A 485 -21.12 6.07 -24.83
CA GLU A 485 -20.76 6.25 -26.25
C GLU A 485 -19.32 6.81 -26.38
N GLU A 486 -18.95 7.71 -25.47
CA GLU A 486 -17.56 8.21 -25.33
C GLU A 486 -16.97 7.67 -24.03
N PRO A 487 -15.83 6.94 -24.09
CA PRO A 487 -15.19 6.41 -22.88
C PRO A 487 -14.74 7.52 -21.94
N ILE A 488 -15.09 7.38 -20.66
CA ILE A 488 -14.60 8.25 -19.59
C ILE A 488 -13.23 7.75 -19.12
N GLY A 489 -12.31 8.70 -18.91
CA GLY A 489 -10.91 8.42 -18.57
C GLY A 489 -10.07 8.05 -19.78
N LEU A 490 -8.83 7.71 -19.52
CA LEU A 490 -7.89 7.26 -20.56
C LEU A 490 -8.37 5.93 -21.16
N ALA A 491 -8.61 5.93 -22.46
CA ALA A 491 -8.93 4.73 -23.23
C ALA A 491 -7.94 4.51 -24.37
N SER A 492 -8.35 3.76 -25.41
CA SER A 492 -7.41 3.29 -26.44
C SER A 492 -6.77 4.40 -27.28
N ALA A 493 -7.53 5.45 -27.64
CA ALA A 493 -7.00 6.53 -28.49
C ALA A 493 -6.03 7.42 -27.69
N GLY A 494 -6.41 7.84 -26.48
CA GLY A 494 -5.56 8.62 -25.59
C GLY A 494 -4.28 7.87 -25.20
N PHE A 495 -4.39 6.56 -24.92
CA PHE A 495 -3.23 5.72 -24.61
C PHE A 495 -2.25 5.63 -25.79
N THR A 496 -2.75 5.42 -26.99
CA THR A 496 -1.89 5.39 -28.19
C THR A 496 -1.22 6.73 -28.43
N ALA A 497 -1.93 7.85 -28.28
CA ALA A 497 -1.37 9.19 -28.39
C ALA A 497 -0.28 9.45 -27.33
N LEU A 498 -0.51 9.07 -26.07
CA LEU A 498 0.48 9.14 -24.98
C LEU A 498 1.77 8.39 -25.34
N MET A 499 1.62 7.13 -25.80
CA MET A 499 2.78 6.29 -26.11
C MET A 499 3.55 6.79 -27.33
N ASN A 500 2.87 7.38 -28.29
CA ASN A 500 3.51 8.05 -29.44
C ASN A 500 4.30 9.30 -29.00
N HIS A 501 3.74 10.12 -28.11
CA HIS A 501 4.39 11.34 -27.63
C HIS A 501 5.56 11.04 -26.69
N SER A 502 5.35 10.22 -25.67
CA SER A 502 6.28 10.09 -24.54
C SER A 502 6.84 8.68 -24.34
N GLY A 503 6.30 7.64 -24.99
CA GLY A 503 6.56 6.24 -24.63
C GLY A 503 8.03 5.85 -24.52
N LYS A 504 8.90 6.39 -25.37
CA LYS A 504 10.36 6.10 -25.35
C LYS A 504 11.09 6.63 -24.13
N PHE A 505 10.52 7.63 -23.45
CA PHE A 505 11.14 8.34 -22.33
C PHE A 505 10.48 8.05 -20.99
N ILE A 506 9.28 7.46 -20.98
CA ILE A 506 8.57 7.11 -19.76
C ILE A 506 9.38 6.11 -18.94
N GLU A 507 9.63 6.44 -17.68
CA GLU A 507 10.28 5.60 -16.69
C GLU A 507 9.26 4.87 -15.80
N ALA A 508 8.16 5.54 -15.46
CA ALA A 508 7.06 4.99 -14.67
C ALA A 508 5.72 5.33 -15.32
N LEU A 509 4.92 4.30 -15.57
CA LEU A 509 3.59 4.40 -16.16
C LEU A 509 2.57 3.72 -15.26
N ASN A 510 1.54 4.45 -14.85
CA ASN A 510 0.41 3.92 -14.11
C ASN A 510 -0.88 4.15 -14.90
N ILE A 511 -1.48 3.06 -15.36
CA ILE A 511 -2.79 3.03 -16.02
C ILE A 511 -3.76 2.13 -15.26
N CYS A 512 -3.56 1.97 -13.96
CA CYS A 512 -4.42 1.17 -13.08
C CYS A 512 -5.89 1.57 -13.25
N SER A 513 -6.76 0.60 -13.44
CA SER A 513 -8.22 0.78 -13.64
C SER A 513 -8.64 1.58 -14.88
N CYS A 514 -7.77 1.87 -15.84
CA CYS A 514 -8.15 2.44 -17.14
C CYS A 514 -8.80 1.37 -18.02
N ARG A 515 -10.01 0.96 -17.70
CA ARG A 515 -10.68 -0.24 -18.23
C ARG A 515 -11.04 -0.16 -19.70
N HIS A 516 -11.15 1.05 -20.26
CA HIS A 516 -11.51 1.29 -21.65
C HIS A 516 -10.32 1.20 -22.62
N ILE A 517 -9.10 0.99 -22.12
CA ILE A 517 -7.97 0.62 -22.98
C ILE A 517 -8.17 -0.82 -23.41
N SER A 518 -8.39 -1.03 -24.70
CA SER A 518 -8.63 -2.36 -25.25
C SER A 518 -7.38 -3.23 -25.23
N HIS A 519 -7.55 -4.55 -25.11
CA HIS A 519 -6.47 -5.51 -25.26
C HIS A 519 -5.69 -5.31 -26.59
N LYS A 520 -6.41 -4.97 -27.66
CA LYS A 520 -5.81 -4.70 -28.97
C LYS A 520 -4.83 -3.52 -28.89
N ALA A 521 -5.24 -2.38 -28.33
CA ALA A 521 -4.38 -1.20 -28.20
C ALA A 521 -3.14 -1.47 -27.34
N LEU A 522 -3.30 -2.20 -26.23
CA LEU A 522 -2.16 -2.61 -25.39
C LEU A 522 -1.20 -3.54 -26.16
N SER A 523 -1.73 -4.50 -26.91
CA SER A 523 -0.94 -5.46 -27.67
C SER A 523 -0.23 -4.83 -28.88
N GLU A 524 -0.82 -3.84 -29.53
CA GLU A 524 -0.19 -3.08 -30.62
C GLU A 524 0.96 -2.21 -30.12
N VAL A 525 0.81 -1.59 -28.94
CA VAL A 525 1.89 -0.82 -28.29
C VAL A 525 3.02 -1.73 -27.81
N PHE A 526 2.69 -2.85 -27.19
CA PHE A 526 3.68 -3.79 -26.63
C PHE A 526 3.81 -5.06 -27.49
N ASP A 527 3.97 -4.90 -28.80
CA ASP A 527 4.13 -6.00 -29.76
C ASP A 527 5.49 -6.71 -29.67
N GLY A 528 6.49 -6.05 -29.07
CA GLY A 528 7.87 -6.50 -28.98
C GLY A 528 8.76 -5.98 -30.11
N GLU A 529 8.21 -5.35 -31.14
CA GLU A 529 8.95 -4.66 -32.21
C GLU A 529 9.35 -3.26 -31.74
N GLN A 530 8.39 -2.49 -31.22
CA GLN A 530 8.67 -1.20 -30.60
C GLN A 530 9.34 -1.39 -29.23
N LYS A 531 10.32 -0.53 -28.94
CA LYS A 531 11.09 -0.56 -27.68
C LYS A 531 10.86 0.68 -26.87
N TYR A 532 10.64 0.46 -25.56
CA TYR A 532 10.50 1.48 -24.52
C TYR A 532 11.66 1.35 -23.53
N PRO A 533 12.85 1.88 -23.90
CA PRO A 533 14.09 1.58 -23.19
C PRO A 533 14.18 2.17 -21.78
N CYS A 534 13.36 3.16 -21.48
CA CYS A 534 13.37 3.85 -20.18
C CYS A 534 12.37 3.29 -19.18
N LEU A 535 11.37 2.49 -19.61
CA LEU A 535 10.28 2.03 -18.75
C LEU A 535 10.80 1.03 -17.70
N LYS A 536 10.72 1.44 -16.44
CA LYS A 536 11.18 0.70 -15.25
C LYS A 536 10.03 0.13 -14.43
N GLU A 537 8.95 0.91 -14.28
CA GLU A 537 7.77 0.55 -13.50
C GLU A 537 6.50 0.70 -14.32
N PHE A 538 5.66 -0.33 -14.31
CA PHE A 538 4.40 -0.32 -15.04
C PHE A 538 3.27 -0.92 -14.19
N ASP A 539 2.20 -0.16 -13.96
CA ASP A 539 0.99 -0.62 -13.26
C ASP A 539 -0.17 -0.75 -14.25
N ILE A 540 -0.58 -2.00 -14.47
CA ILE A 540 -1.73 -2.42 -15.29
C ILE A 540 -2.83 -3.04 -14.44
N SER A 541 -2.87 -2.79 -13.15
CA SER A 541 -3.85 -3.39 -12.26
C SER A 541 -5.28 -3.10 -12.71
N PHE A 542 -6.16 -4.08 -12.49
CA PHE A 542 -7.58 -4.05 -12.85
C PHE A 542 -7.89 -4.02 -14.37
N HIS A 543 -6.92 -4.27 -15.22
CA HIS A 543 -7.18 -4.59 -16.63
C HIS A 543 -7.60 -6.05 -16.76
N THR A 544 -8.90 -6.31 -16.80
CA THR A 544 -9.47 -7.68 -16.83
C THR A 544 -9.15 -8.42 -18.13
N SER A 545 -8.87 -7.69 -19.20
CA SER A 545 -8.48 -8.22 -20.51
C SER A 545 -6.99 -8.58 -20.62
N ALA A 546 -6.15 -8.19 -19.64
CA ALA A 546 -4.72 -8.48 -19.67
C ALA A 546 -4.47 -9.98 -19.47
N ASP A 547 -3.67 -10.57 -20.32
CA ASP A 547 -3.31 -11.99 -20.38
C ASP A 547 -1.80 -12.23 -20.42
N ASP A 548 -1.41 -13.50 -20.47
CA ASP A 548 -0.02 -13.92 -20.52
C ASP A 548 0.71 -13.38 -21.77
N SER A 549 0.01 -13.27 -22.90
CA SER A 549 0.60 -12.81 -24.17
C SER A 549 0.99 -11.34 -24.12
N LEU A 550 0.13 -10.50 -23.53
CA LEU A 550 0.40 -9.09 -23.32
C LEU A 550 1.61 -8.88 -22.39
N VAL A 551 1.68 -9.60 -21.27
CA VAL A 551 2.80 -9.46 -20.33
C VAL A 551 4.12 -9.89 -20.97
N LEU A 552 4.12 -10.94 -21.79
CA LEU A 552 5.29 -11.33 -22.59
C LEU A 552 5.68 -10.27 -23.63
N GLY A 553 4.71 -9.60 -24.22
CA GLY A 553 4.92 -8.43 -25.09
C GLY A 553 5.60 -7.29 -24.35
N ILE A 554 5.08 -6.93 -23.15
CA ILE A 554 5.66 -5.90 -22.28
C ILE A 554 7.13 -6.23 -21.95
N PHE A 555 7.44 -7.48 -21.55
CA PHE A 555 8.82 -7.87 -21.25
C PHE A 555 9.75 -7.76 -22.45
N ARG A 556 9.25 -8.04 -23.66
CA ARG A 556 10.04 -7.90 -24.90
C ARG A 556 10.23 -6.44 -25.30
N SER A 557 9.21 -5.60 -25.10
CA SER A 557 9.25 -4.17 -25.46
C SER A 557 10.04 -3.31 -24.48
N CYS A 558 10.17 -3.71 -23.19
CA CYS A 558 10.69 -2.89 -22.11
C CYS A 558 11.97 -3.49 -21.48
N PRO A 559 13.15 -3.30 -22.06
CA PRO A 559 14.40 -3.93 -21.58
C PRO A 559 14.87 -3.43 -20.22
N ALA A 560 14.50 -2.21 -19.79
CA ALA A 560 14.87 -1.65 -18.50
C ALA A 560 13.86 -1.96 -17.36
N LEU A 561 12.84 -2.76 -17.67
CA LEU A 561 11.74 -3.04 -16.75
C LEU A 561 12.22 -3.72 -15.47
N ARG A 562 11.74 -3.22 -14.33
CA ARG A 562 12.06 -3.74 -12.99
C ARG A 562 10.82 -4.24 -12.27
N LYS A 563 9.67 -3.64 -12.56
CA LYS A 563 8.44 -3.91 -11.83
C LYS A 563 7.22 -3.80 -12.73
N VAL A 564 6.38 -4.82 -12.69
CA VAL A 564 5.02 -4.79 -13.27
C VAL A 564 4.05 -5.08 -12.13
N ILE A 565 3.04 -4.24 -11.99
CA ILE A 565 1.95 -4.42 -11.04
C ILE A 565 0.71 -4.81 -11.85
N ALA A 566 0.09 -5.93 -11.49
CA ALA A 566 -1.01 -6.53 -12.24
C ALA A 566 -2.06 -7.14 -11.29
N PHE A 567 -2.49 -6.38 -10.27
CA PHE A 567 -3.56 -6.82 -9.37
C PHE A 567 -4.88 -6.95 -10.13
N ALA A 568 -5.64 -8.00 -9.81
CA ALA A 568 -6.93 -8.32 -10.44
C ALA A 568 -6.89 -8.54 -11.97
N CYS A 569 -5.71 -8.77 -12.55
CA CYS A 569 -5.56 -9.22 -13.93
C CYS A 569 -5.64 -10.75 -13.97
N PHE A 570 -6.86 -11.29 -13.99
CA PHE A 570 -7.11 -12.75 -13.85
C PHE A 570 -6.69 -13.58 -15.07
N GLY A 571 -6.44 -12.94 -16.20
CA GLY A 571 -5.92 -13.59 -17.41
C GLY A 571 -4.43 -13.93 -17.34
N ILE A 572 -3.68 -13.33 -16.39
CA ILE A 572 -2.26 -13.61 -16.18
C ILE A 572 -2.12 -14.82 -15.26
N ARG A 573 -1.71 -15.97 -15.84
CA ARG A 573 -1.70 -17.25 -15.14
C ARG A 573 -0.33 -17.89 -15.05
N ASP A 574 0.38 -18.00 -16.16
CA ASP A 574 1.65 -18.76 -16.25
C ASP A 574 2.65 -18.03 -17.16
N VAL A 575 3.17 -16.91 -16.66
CA VAL A 575 4.16 -16.10 -17.39
C VAL A 575 5.53 -16.33 -16.80
N LYS A 576 6.49 -16.69 -17.65
CA LYS A 576 7.91 -16.75 -17.28
C LYS A 576 8.45 -15.33 -17.13
N VAL A 577 8.67 -14.91 -15.89
CA VAL A 577 9.19 -13.57 -15.56
C VAL A 577 10.70 -13.53 -15.82
N PRO A 578 11.20 -12.53 -16.57
CA PRO A 578 12.63 -12.35 -16.78
C PRO A 578 13.40 -12.11 -15.46
N PRO A 579 14.67 -12.54 -15.38
CA PRO A 579 15.50 -12.25 -14.21
C PRO A 579 15.62 -10.73 -13.97
N GLY A 580 15.45 -10.30 -12.72
CA GLY A 580 15.53 -8.89 -12.33
C GLY A 580 14.22 -8.11 -12.45
N VAL A 581 13.15 -8.73 -12.95
CA VAL A 581 11.81 -8.12 -13.01
C VAL A 581 10.94 -8.67 -11.88
N ALA A 582 10.21 -7.80 -11.21
CA ALA A 582 9.19 -8.17 -10.23
C ALA A 582 7.80 -8.09 -10.87
N LEU A 583 7.09 -9.21 -10.99
CA LEU A 583 5.66 -9.25 -11.34
C LEU A 583 4.84 -9.37 -10.07
N VAL A 584 4.00 -8.38 -9.79
CA VAL A 584 3.19 -8.27 -8.57
C VAL A 584 1.71 -8.39 -8.94
N GLY A 585 1.01 -9.33 -8.33
CA GLY A 585 -0.37 -9.66 -8.72
C GLY A 585 -0.41 -10.80 -9.74
N GLY A 586 -1.58 -11.13 -10.28
CA GLY A 586 -1.79 -12.36 -11.06
C GLY A 586 -1.97 -13.61 -10.20
N LEU A 587 -2.53 -14.68 -10.78
CA LEU A 587 -2.91 -15.87 -10.01
C LEU A 587 -1.70 -16.68 -9.52
N ASN A 588 -0.62 -16.74 -10.29
CA ASN A 588 0.56 -17.57 -10.03
C ASN A 588 1.88 -16.78 -9.95
N ALA A 589 1.85 -15.46 -10.09
CA ALA A 589 3.06 -14.63 -10.09
C ALA A 589 3.94 -14.81 -8.83
N HIS A 590 3.32 -15.10 -7.68
CA HIS A 590 4.04 -15.38 -6.44
C HIS A 590 4.68 -16.77 -6.38
N HIS A 591 4.16 -17.75 -7.12
CA HIS A 591 4.72 -19.10 -7.13
C HIS A 591 5.97 -19.17 -7.99
N THR A 592 6.01 -18.49 -9.12
CA THR A 592 7.14 -18.54 -10.06
C THR A 592 8.41 -17.92 -9.46
N ALA A 593 8.30 -16.75 -8.81
CA ALA A 593 9.44 -16.10 -8.14
C ALA A 593 9.99 -16.92 -6.95
N LEU A 594 9.13 -17.69 -6.25
CA LEU A 594 9.52 -18.51 -5.11
C LEU A 594 10.10 -19.88 -5.53
N GLN A 595 9.66 -20.45 -6.65
CA GLN A 595 10.16 -21.72 -7.16
C GLN A 595 11.58 -21.61 -7.73
N GLU A 596 11.89 -20.54 -8.46
CA GLU A 596 13.25 -20.31 -8.99
C GLU A 596 14.30 -20.10 -7.89
N ASP A 597 13.95 -19.40 -6.80
CA ASP A 597 14.86 -19.22 -5.67
C ASP A 597 15.08 -20.52 -4.88
N SER A 598 14.06 -21.39 -4.80
CA SER A 598 14.17 -22.68 -4.11
C SER A 598 14.98 -23.71 -4.91
N MET A 599 14.83 -23.72 -6.23
CA MET A 599 15.58 -24.62 -7.12
C MET A 599 17.06 -24.26 -7.19
N LYS A 600 17.40 -22.95 -7.24
CA LYS A 600 18.79 -22.50 -7.27
C LYS A 600 19.56 -22.78 -5.98
N VAL A 601 18.87 -22.84 -4.84
CA VAL A 601 19.49 -23.22 -3.55
C VAL A 601 19.77 -24.72 -3.50
N ILE A 602 18.92 -25.55 -4.13
CA ILE A 602 19.11 -27.00 -4.18
C ILE A 602 20.26 -27.36 -5.14
N ASP A 603 20.35 -26.72 -6.30
CA ASP A 603 21.46 -26.92 -7.27
C ASP A 603 22.83 -26.42 -6.78
N GLN A 604 22.89 -25.60 -5.71
CA GLN A 604 24.14 -25.16 -5.09
C GLN A 604 24.58 -26.01 -3.90
N ILE A 605 23.75 -26.96 -3.46
CA ILE A 605 24.04 -27.87 -2.34
C ILE A 605 24.43 -29.27 -2.84
N PHE A 606 24.19 -29.57 -4.10
CA PHE A 606 24.64 -30.77 -4.81
C PHE A 606 25.59 -30.42 -5.95
#